data_254b9bfeb549555fb210eaa367fe4057
#
_entry.id   254b9bfeb549555fb210eaa367fe4057
#
_cell.length_a   1.000
_cell.length_b   1.000
_cell.length_c   1.000
_cell.angle_alpha   90.00
_cell.angle_beta   90.00
_cell.angle_gamma   90.00
#
_symmetry.space_group_name_H-M   'P 1'
#
loop_
_entity.id
_entity.type
_entity.pdbx_description
1 polymer ?
#
loop_
_entity_poly.entity_id
_entity_poly.type
_entity_poly.pdbx_seq_one_letter_code
_entity_poly.pdbx_strand_id
1 'polypeptide(L)'
;MKYTRLIAAAIIFTLILSALTACTNPIASDPTTDPETPPVIEYEHESKFVSFTAQTSDAIDSYEINDNYTVAGRFTFRGGYLEQVNAMLQVMGDVRFALYRWKTDYETTVSGEPIKEKVYTVEDLALYEEALLYNMELKFEAEEVGEGNYLYVISSIDGSKNNPKVYTGRAWTTKTLPEEYEAYKLSTYVNGEFAPNVAVLSSFVFAEKHEKTTTVELPSPTGKDAEGTAKVILIGGQSNAEGVSLVSALPTRFGQEQYEEYLEGYSNVKIMYDNVWGETASDGFVTAKVGQGTTAEHFGPELGIAEYLAKNFPNEKFYIIKYSKGGSIMDTEWYNAKNSRPLALLDGFCAFVDEGLELIKAEGLEPKIIGFVWNQGESDALPHSRASRYYDNTVGLVEYVREYFKDHASARGIAFVDAAILGSVWSAYRHINIQKEAFSKTSAINLYIETYNYDIKPLEDNNDIAHYGAKSMILLGHLYGEQLGKMIS
;
A
#
# COMPACT_ATOMS: atom_id res chain seq x y z
N MET A 1 -8.90 6.79 -48.78
CA MET A 1 -8.40 5.75 -49.73
C MET A 1 -7.43 4.85 -48.99
N LYS A 2 -7.81 3.55 -48.96
CA LYS A 2 -7.00 2.31 -48.79
C LYS A 2 -6.04 2.22 -47.59
N TYR A 3 -6.39 1.50 -46.55
CA TYR A 3 -6.22 0.04 -46.24
C TYR A 3 -4.79 -0.51 -46.47
N THR A 4 -4.16 -1.03 -45.41
CA THR A 4 -3.71 -2.43 -45.43
C THR A 4 -3.47 -2.93 -43.98
N ARG A 5 -4.11 -4.04 -43.67
CA ARG A 5 -3.90 -4.91 -42.46
C ARG A 5 -2.67 -5.78 -42.70
N LEU A 6 -1.96 -6.13 -41.65
CA LEU A 6 -1.07 -7.31 -41.66
C LEU A 6 -1.39 -8.19 -40.44
N ILE A 7 -1.78 -9.42 -40.78
CA ILE A 7 -2.06 -10.54 -39.92
C ILE A 7 -0.76 -11.28 -39.66
N ALA A 8 -0.39 -11.57 -38.45
CA ALA A 8 0.68 -12.51 -38.12
C ALA A 8 0.10 -13.91 -37.91
N ALA A 9 0.56 -14.87 -38.68
CA ALA A 9 0.18 -16.27 -38.64
C ALA A 9 1.05 -17.05 -37.65
N ALA A 10 0.42 -17.82 -36.79
CA ALA A 10 1.05 -18.84 -35.96
C ALA A 10 1.35 -20.10 -36.81
N ILE A 11 2.55 -20.62 -36.73
CA ILE A 11 2.94 -21.90 -37.38
C ILE A 11 3.02 -22.96 -36.27
N ILE A 12 2.08 -23.89 -36.34
CA ILE A 12 2.08 -25.15 -35.57
C ILE A 12 2.86 -26.18 -36.35
N PHE A 13 3.93 -26.74 -35.81
CA PHE A 13 4.62 -27.89 -36.35
C PHE A 13 4.14 -29.17 -35.65
N THR A 14 3.43 -30.00 -36.41
CA THR A 14 3.06 -31.35 -36.00
C THR A 14 4.00 -32.32 -36.71
N LEU A 15 4.79 -33.11 -35.98
CA LEU A 15 5.56 -34.21 -36.51
C LEU A 15 4.88 -35.54 -36.17
N ILE A 16 4.48 -36.23 -37.22
CA ILE A 16 4.01 -37.64 -37.20
C ILE A 16 5.22 -38.54 -37.36
N LEU A 17 5.45 -39.48 -36.46
CA LEU A 17 6.43 -40.53 -36.67
C LEU A 17 5.72 -41.87 -36.67
N SER A 18 5.80 -42.57 -37.78
CA SER A 18 5.28 -43.89 -38.07
C SER A 18 6.12 -45.01 -37.47
N ALA A 19 5.45 -46.03 -37.00
CA ALA A 19 6.01 -47.22 -36.39
C ALA A 19 6.71 -48.13 -37.41
N LEU A 20 7.77 -48.79 -36.97
CA LEU A 20 8.28 -50.01 -37.52
C LEU A 20 8.62 -50.99 -36.39
N THR A 21 7.88 -52.10 -36.35
CA THR A 21 8.07 -53.24 -35.48
C THR A 21 9.23 -54.10 -35.93
N ALA A 22 10.10 -54.50 -35.01
CA ALA A 22 10.92 -55.69 -35.15
C ALA A 22 11.15 -56.33 -33.77
N CYS A 23 10.75 -57.58 -33.61
CA CYS A 23 10.95 -58.40 -32.41
C CYS A 23 12.42 -58.81 -32.27
N THR A 24 12.99 -58.67 -31.05
CA THR A 24 14.03 -59.59 -30.53
C THR A 24 13.97 -59.60 -28.99
N ASN A 25 14.26 -60.75 -28.40
CA ASN A 25 14.07 -61.17 -27.01
C ASN A 25 14.90 -60.36 -25.96
N PRO A 26 14.50 -60.44 -24.67
CA PRO A 26 15.00 -59.55 -23.66
C PRO A 26 16.32 -60.04 -23.05
N ILE A 27 17.31 -59.18 -23.05
CA ILE A 27 18.43 -59.24 -22.12
C ILE A 27 18.11 -58.29 -20.96
N ALA A 28 18.05 -58.82 -19.76
CA ALA A 28 17.88 -58.04 -18.56
C ALA A 28 19.06 -57.08 -18.42
N SER A 29 18.80 -55.79 -18.57
CA SER A 29 19.72 -54.71 -18.21
C SER A 29 19.22 -54.04 -16.93
N ASP A 30 20.13 -53.90 -15.97
CA ASP A 30 20.03 -53.14 -14.75
C ASP A 30 19.30 -51.80 -14.96
N PRO A 31 18.50 -51.32 -14.03
CA PRO A 31 17.92 -49.97 -14.10
C PRO A 31 19.04 -48.95 -13.89
N THR A 32 19.60 -48.45 -14.98
CA THR A 32 20.39 -47.23 -14.95
C THR A 32 19.46 -46.10 -14.51
N THR A 33 19.64 -45.62 -13.32
CA THR A 33 19.08 -44.35 -12.85
C THR A 33 19.40 -43.26 -13.88
N ASP A 34 18.35 -42.78 -14.59
CA ASP A 34 18.47 -41.53 -15.34
C ASP A 34 19.05 -40.49 -14.42
N PRO A 35 20.04 -39.70 -14.84
CA PRO A 35 20.52 -38.59 -14.04
C PRO A 35 19.32 -37.65 -13.83
N GLU A 36 18.91 -37.54 -12.57
CA GLU A 36 17.85 -36.59 -12.18
C GLU A 36 18.19 -35.23 -12.79
N THR A 37 17.30 -34.74 -13.62
CA THR A 37 17.39 -33.36 -14.14
C THR A 37 17.47 -32.45 -12.91
N PRO A 38 18.53 -31.64 -12.76
CA PRO A 38 18.62 -30.80 -11.59
C PRO A 38 17.34 -29.95 -11.45
N PRO A 39 16.82 -29.78 -10.23
CA PRO A 39 15.61 -29.04 -10.01
C PRO A 39 15.73 -27.66 -10.63
N VAL A 40 14.72 -27.25 -11.39
CA VAL A 40 14.64 -25.89 -11.94
C VAL A 40 14.44 -24.96 -10.74
N ILE A 41 15.48 -24.18 -10.42
CA ILE A 41 15.39 -23.17 -9.38
C ILE A 41 14.61 -21.98 -9.96
N GLU A 42 13.40 -21.77 -9.47
CA GLU A 42 12.63 -20.58 -9.77
C GLU A 42 13.11 -19.43 -8.87
N TYR A 43 13.15 -18.22 -9.40
CA TYR A 43 13.50 -17.01 -8.68
C TYR A 43 12.31 -16.07 -8.63
N GLU A 44 12.19 -15.37 -7.52
CA GLU A 44 11.24 -14.27 -7.35
C GLU A 44 11.96 -13.03 -6.84
N HIS A 45 11.27 -11.89 -6.85
CA HIS A 45 11.81 -10.63 -6.36
C HIS A 45 10.98 -10.16 -5.18
N GLU A 46 11.64 -9.68 -4.14
CA GLU A 46 11.04 -9.08 -2.96
C GLU A 46 11.53 -7.65 -2.81
N SER A 47 10.60 -6.70 -2.69
CA SER A 47 10.97 -5.30 -2.50
C SER A 47 11.55 -5.07 -1.11
N LYS A 48 12.70 -4.39 -1.06
CA LYS A 48 13.40 -3.97 0.16
C LYS A 48 13.42 -2.44 0.25
N PHE A 49 12.98 -1.93 1.39
CA PHE A 49 13.02 -0.50 1.68
C PHE A 49 14.24 -0.15 2.54
N VAL A 50 15.00 0.87 2.14
CA VAL A 50 16.18 1.34 2.86
C VAL A 50 16.10 2.85 3.08
N SER A 51 16.14 3.28 4.36
CA SER A 51 16.15 4.69 4.75
C SER A 51 17.55 5.22 4.97
N PHE A 52 17.81 6.46 4.53
CA PHE A 52 19.07 7.15 4.83
C PHE A 52 19.13 7.68 6.27
N THR A 53 17.99 7.97 6.88
CA THR A 53 17.95 8.52 8.23
C THR A 53 17.91 7.43 9.30
N ALA A 54 18.81 7.56 10.26
CA ALA A 54 18.69 6.90 11.55
C ALA A 54 17.56 7.60 12.29
N GLN A 55 16.47 6.96 12.20
CA GLN A 55 15.30 7.33 12.78
C GLN A 55 15.35 7.79 14.23
N THR A 56 14.84 8.87 14.49
CA THR A 56 13.88 9.11 15.60
C THR A 56 13.34 10.51 15.51
N SER A 57 12.04 10.68 15.64
CA SER A 57 11.38 11.79 16.33
C SER A 57 12.16 13.08 16.40
N ASP A 58 11.70 14.18 16.08
CA ASP A 58 11.89 15.44 16.77
C ASP A 58 13.03 16.37 16.35
N ALA A 59 14.08 15.95 15.65
CA ALA A 59 15.08 16.86 15.11
C ALA A 59 15.12 16.73 13.58
N ILE A 60 14.12 17.29 12.94
CA ILE A 60 14.15 17.52 11.50
C ILE A 60 14.74 18.90 11.31
N ASP A 61 15.97 18.95 10.81
CA ASP A 61 16.58 20.16 10.30
C ASP A 61 16.25 20.29 8.81
N SER A 62 16.38 21.47 8.24
CA SER A 62 16.20 21.70 6.81
C SER A 62 17.39 22.45 6.24
N TYR A 63 17.80 22.10 5.01
CA TYR A 63 18.77 22.84 4.24
C TYR A 63 18.09 23.55 3.07
N GLU A 64 18.34 24.85 2.92
CA GLU A 64 17.93 25.57 1.72
C GLU A 64 18.83 25.17 0.56
N ILE A 65 18.21 24.76 -0.54
CA ILE A 65 18.90 24.45 -1.79
C ILE A 65 18.87 25.71 -2.66
N ASN A 66 20.04 26.21 -3.00
CA ASN A 66 20.22 27.33 -3.92
C ASN A 66 21.35 27.00 -4.89
N ASP A 67 21.72 27.95 -5.77
CA ASP A 67 22.77 27.75 -6.77
C ASP A 67 24.14 27.33 -6.18
N ASN A 68 24.34 27.56 -4.89
CA ASN A 68 25.53 27.16 -4.16
C ASN A 68 25.33 25.96 -3.24
N TYR A 69 24.09 25.43 -3.14
CA TYR A 69 23.77 24.38 -2.21
C TYR A 69 23.10 23.20 -2.92
N THR A 70 23.78 22.06 -2.88
CA THR A 70 23.24 20.77 -3.30
C THR A 70 23.25 19.79 -2.14
N VAL A 71 22.28 18.90 -2.11
CA VAL A 71 22.27 17.77 -1.16
C VAL A 71 22.17 16.48 -1.95
N ALA A 72 22.95 15.48 -1.54
CA ALA A 72 23.00 14.20 -2.23
C ALA A 72 23.13 13.04 -1.27
N GLY A 73 22.62 11.88 -1.68
CA GLY A 73 22.77 10.62 -0.95
C GLY A 73 23.41 9.55 -1.82
N ARG A 74 24.49 8.96 -1.32
CA ARG A 74 25.14 7.80 -1.94
C ARG A 74 24.66 6.52 -1.29
N PHE A 75 24.41 5.51 -2.10
CA PHE A 75 24.01 4.19 -1.63
C PHE A 75 24.53 3.09 -2.56
N THR A 76 24.46 1.86 -2.05
CA THR A 76 24.80 0.64 -2.77
C THR A 76 23.69 -0.36 -2.57
N PHE A 77 23.37 -1.17 -3.55
CA PHE A 77 22.56 -2.38 -3.39
C PHE A 77 23.10 -3.52 -4.26
N ARG A 78 22.72 -4.75 -3.95
CA ARG A 78 23.16 -5.96 -4.64
C ARG A 78 21.98 -6.91 -4.81
N GLY A 79 22.06 -7.75 -5.84
CA GLY A 79 21.17 -8.88 -6.02
C GLY A 79 19.81 -8.55 -6.62
N GLY A 80 19.69 -7.45 -7.40
CA GLY A 80 18.40 -7.12 -7.99
C GLY A 80 18.39 -5.84 -8.82
N TYR A 81 17.29 -5.13 -8.83
CA TYR A 81 17.13 -3.86 -9.54
C TYR A 81 16.46 -2.78 -8.68
N LEU A 82 16.79 -1.52 -8.96
CA LEU A 82 16.23 -0.36 -8.26
C LEU A 82 14.80 -0.12 -8.75
N GLU A 83 13.87 0.05 -7.81
CA GLU A 83 12.48 0.40 -8.10
C GLU A 83 12.23 1.90 -7.94
N GLN A 84 12.81 2.50 -6.90
CA GLN A 84 12.52 3.87 -6.54
C GLN A 84 13.61 4.51 -5.69
N VAL A 85 13.80 5.82 -5.88
CA VAL A 85 14.51 6.70 -4.91
C VAL A 85 13.57 7.85 -4.58
N ASN A 86 13.45 8.19 -3.30
CA ASN A 86 12.62 9.30 -2.84
C ASN A 86 13.33 10.18 -1.81
N ALA A 87 12.91 11.44 -1.76
CA ALA A 87 13.36 12.42 -0.79
C ALA A 87 12.26 13.43 -0.46
N MET A 88 12.24 13.89 0.80
CA MET A 88 11.26 14.86 1.27
C MET A 88 11.75 16.29 1.04
N LEU A 89 10.87 17.11 0.47
CA LEU A 89 11.13 18.49 0.12
C LEU A 89 10.01 19.40 0.62
N GLN A 90 10.37 20.58 1.13
CA GLN A 90 9.45 21.70 1.20
C GLN A 90 9.55 22.50 -0.10
N VAL A 91 8.46 22.54 -0.83
CA VAL A 91 8.42 23.21 -2.14
C VAL A 91 8.35 24.71 -1.96
N MET A 92 9.43 25.40 -2.33
CA MET A 92 9.50 26.87 -2.37
C MET A 92 10.13 27.38 -3.67
N GLY A 93 10.57 26.49 -4.56
CA GLY A 93 11.21 26.80 -5.83
C GLY A 93 11.43 25.53 -6.66
N ASP A 94 11.80 25.68 -7.91
CA ASP A 94 12.02 24.57 -8.82
C ASP A 94 13.25 23.74 -8.41
N VAL A 95 13.09 22.42 -8.44
CA VAL A 95 14.10 21.47 -7.99
C VAL A 95 14.35 20.40 -9.04
N ARG A 96 15.62 20.11 -9.28
CA ARG A 96 16.05 18.95 -10.06
C ARG A 96 16.44 17.81 -9.12
N PHE A 97 15.82 16.67 -9.29
CA PHE A 97 16.15 15.41 -8.62
C PHE A 97 16.71 14.45 -9.63
N ALA A 98 17.97 14.04 -9.48
CA ALA A 98 18.70 13.25 -10.47
C ALA A 98 19.42 12.05 -9.83
N LEU A 99 19.46 10.90 -10.51
CA LEU A 99 20.22 9.72 -10.11
C LEU A 99 21.40 9.50 -11.06
N TYR A 100 22.57 9.26 -10.48
CA TYR A 100 23.82 8.96 -11.18
C TYR A 100 24.37 7.59 -10.76
N ARG A 101 25.08 6.94 -11.65
CA ARG A 101 25.95 5.83 -11.27
C ARG A 101 27.21 6.40 -10.62
N TRP A 102 27.49 6.01 -9.38
CA TRP A 102 28.69 6.45 -8.67
C TRP A 102 29.96 6.02 -9.41
N LYS A 103 30.89 6.95 -9.56
CA LYS A 103 32.24 6.72 -10.11
C LYS A 103 33.27 6.64 -8.98
N THR A 104 34.30 7.47 -9.02
CA THR A 104 35.37 7.50 -8.01
C THR A 104 35.06 8.44 -6.85
N ASP A 105 34.48 9.59 -7.16
CA ASP A 105 34.19 10.69 -6.23
C ASP A 105 32.92 11.44 -6.68
N TYR A 106 32.54 12.43 -5.89
CA TYR A 106 31.35 13.23 -6.13
C TYR A 106 31.44 14.02 -7.45
N GLU A 107 32.53 14.78 -7.64
CA GLU A 107 32.70 15.67 -8.80
C GLU A 107 32.72 14.89 -10.11
N THR A 108 33.47 13.79 -10.17
CA THR A 108 33.53 12.90 -11.33
C THR A 108 32.16 12.27 -11.63
N THR A 109 31.37 11.99 -10.59
CA THR A 109 30.03 11.42 -10.73
C THR A 109 29.07 12.41 -11.34
N VAL A 110 28.96 13.63 -10.78
CA VAL A 110 27.97 14.64 -11.22
C VAL A 110 28.35 15.33 -12.52
N SER A 111 29.61 15.25 -12.94
CA SER A 111 30.06 15.72 -14.28
C SER A 111 29.58 14.83 -15.43
N GLY A 112 29.04 13.65 -15.14
CA GLY A 112 28.47 12.73 -16.12
C GLY A 112 26.98 12.96 -16.36
N GLU A 113 26.43 12.21 -17.30
CA GLU A 113 24.99 12.21 -17.53
C GLU A 113 24.28 11.41 -16.43
N PRO A 114 23.12 11.90 -15.91
CA PRO A 114 22.31 11.14 -14.99
C PRO A 114 21.67 9.92 -15.67
N ILE A 115 21.41 8.88 -14.90
CA ILE A 115 20.63 7.72 -15.36
C ILE A 115 19.18 8.16 -15.57
N LYS A 116 18.65 8.92 -14.64
CA LYS A 116 17.30 9.48 -14.66
C LYS A 116 17.26 10.79 -13.89
N GLU A 117 16.44 11.70 -14.37
CA GLU A 117 16.17 12.95 -13.65
C GLU A 117 14.71 13.35 -13.81
N LYS A 118 14.25 14.12 -12.84
CA LYS A 118 12.94 14.76 -12.86
C LYS A 118 13.06 16.16 -12.28
N VAL A 119 12.41 17.09 -12.96
CA VAL A 119 12.25 18.46 -12.47
C VAL A 119 10.90 18.54 -11.77
N TYR A 120 10.90 19.12 -10.59
CA TYR A 120 9.70 19.45 -9.83
C TYR A 120 9.57 20.96 -9.83
N THR A 121 8.52 21.48 -10.47
CA THR A 121 8.29 22.93 -10.57
C THR A 121 7.30 23.37 -9.49
N VAL A 122 7.39 24.66 -9.12
CA VAL A 122 6.40 25.27 -8.22
C VAL A 122 4.99 25.16 -8.80
N GLU A 123 4.85 25.24 -10.13
CA GLU A 123 3.54 25.12 -10.80
C GLU A 123 2.96 23.71 -10.65
N ASP A 124 3.78 22.67 -10.81
CA ASP A 124 3.35 21.26 -10.62
C ASP A 124 2.94 20.99 -9.16
N LEU A 125 3.51 21.74 -8.24
CA LEU A 125 3.35 21.56 -6.80
C LEU A 125 2.43 22.63 -6.18
N ALA A 126 2.02 23.66 -6.94
CA ALA A 126 1.08 24.71 -6.51
C ALA A 126 -0.32 24.17 -6.19
N LEU A 127 -0.64 22.95 -6.64
CA LEU A 127 -1.83 22.22 -6.21
C LEU A 127 -1.84 21.89 -4.69
N TYR A 128 -0.72 22.13 -4.01
CA TYR A 128 -0.48 21.71 -2.63
C TYR A 128 -0.13 22.91 -1.73
N GLU A 129 -0.84 24.04 -1.88
CA GLU A 129 -0.55 25.30 -1.19
C GLU A 129 -0.39 25.19 0.34
N GLU A 130 -0.93 24.15 0.96
CA GLU A 130 -0.80 23.89 2.40
C GLU A 130 0.19 22.76 2.73
N ALA A 131 0.72 22.03 1.75
CA ALA A 131 1.63 20.93 2.01
C ALA A 131 3.03 21.45 2.38
N LEU A 132 3.35 21.40 3.66
CA LEU A 132 4.68 21.72 4.16
C LEU A 132 5.75 20.75 3.64
N LEU A 133 5.38 19.54 3.25
CA LEU A 133 6.28 18.46 2.85
C LEU A 133 5.76 17.75 1.60
N TYR A 134 6.62 17.58 0.61
CA TYR A 134 6.36 16.81 -0.59
C TYR A 134 7.38 15.68 -0.76
N ASN A 135 6.93 14.50 -1.11
CA ASN A 135 7.79 13.35 -1.38
C ASN A 135 8.15 13.29 -2.88
N MET A 136 9.36 13.73 -3.23
CA MET A 136 9.88 13.60 -4.59
C MET A 136 10.28 12.15 -4.87
N GLU A 137 10.01 11.68 -6.08
CA GLU A 137 10.24 10.30 -6.47
C GLU A 137 10.89 10.18 -7.85
N LEU A 138 11.91 9.33 -7.94
CA LEU A 138 12.39 8.77 -9.20
C LEU A 138 12.00 7.29 -9.22
N LYS A 139 11.07 6.92 -10.08
CA LYS A 139 10.61 5.53 -10.28
C LYS A 139 11.30 4.93 -11.50
N PHE A 140 11.57 3.63 -11.43
CA PHE A 140 12.25 2.87 -12.45
C PHE A 140 11.41 1.68 -12.87
N GLU A 141 11.47 1.33 -14.15
CA GLU A 141 10.89 0.08 -14.64
C GLU A 141 11.70 -1.12 -14.15
N ALA A 142 11.06 -2.29 -14.11
CA ALA A 142 11.73 -3.52 -13.72
C ALA A 142 13.03 -3.74 -14.56
N GLU A 143 14.12 -4.01 -13.87
CA GLU A 143 15.45 -4.23 -14.44
C GLU A 143 16.09 -3.01 -15.16
N GLU A 144 15.46 -1.84 -15.18
CA GLU A 144 16.02 -0.60 -15.79
C GLU A 144 17.35 -0.21 -15.14
N VAL A 145 17.45 -0.32 -13.82
CA VAL A 145 18.62 0.04 -13.02
C VAL A 145 19.03 -1.14 -12.15
N GLY A 146 20.01 -1.92 -12.61
CA GLY A 146 20.55 -3.08 -11.91
C GLY A 146 21.41 -2.73 -10.69
N GLU A 147 21.92 -3.75 -9.99
CA GLU A 147 22.79 -3.58 -8.83
C GLU A 147 24.00 -2.66 -9.05
N GLY A 148 24.43 -1.97 -8.02
CA GLY A 148 25.57 -1.05 -8.16
C GLY A 148 25.71 -0.04 -7.02
N ASN A 149 26.55 0.96 -7.30
CA ASN A 149 26.72 2.13 -6.44
C ASN A 149 26.12 3.33 -7.14
N TYR A 150 25.36 4.13 -6.40
CA TYR A 150 24.59 5.22 -6.93
C TYR A 150 24.71 6.49 -6.07
N LEU A 151 24.45 7.62 -6.70
CA LEU A 151 24.33 8.93 -6.07
C LEU A 151 23.07 9.59 -6.59
N TYR A 152 22.11 9.89 -5.73
CA TYR A 152 21.08 10.85 -6.09
C TYR A 152 21.53 12.25 -5.68
N VAL A 153 21.11 13.26 -6.46
CA VAL A 153 21.43 14.68 -6.21
C VAL A 153 20.16 15.50 -6.29
N ILE A 154 19.99 16.38 -5.34
CA ILE A 154 18.93 17.38 -5.29
C ILE A 154 19.58 18.75 -5.43
N SER A 155 19.18 19.50 -6.46
CA SER A 155 19.73 20.80 -6.78
C SER A 155 18.63 21.79 -7.17
N SER A 156 18.83 23.09 -6.88
CA SER A 156 17.98 24.16 -7.41
C SER A 156 18.16 24.30 -8.91
N ILE A 157 17.14 24.84 -9.57
CA ILE A 157 17.23 25.27 -10.95
C ILE A 157 17.42 26.79 -10.99
N ASP A 158 18.30 27.26 -11.86
CA ASP A 158 18.65 28.67 -12.05
C ASP A 158 17.41 29.59 -12.10
N GLY A 159 17.42 30.66 -11.32
CA GLY A 159 16.40 31.67 -11.31
C GLY A 159 15.26 31.48 -10.33
N SER A 160 15.25 30.43 -9.54
CA SER A 160 14.30 30.27 -8.45
C SER A 160 14.54 31.38 -7.39
N LYS A 161 13.53 32.23 -7.19
CA LYS A 161 13.61 33.32 -6.19
C LYS A 161 13.44 32.84 -4.77
N ASN A 162 12.88 31.65 -4.59
CA ASN A 162 12.62 31.01 -3.31
C ASN A 162 13.43 29.70 -3.25
N ASN A 163 14.26 29.59 -2.23
CA ASN A 163 15.10 28.41 -2.04
C ASN A 163 14.27 27.25 -1.51
N PRO A 164 14.12 26.13 -2.25
CA PRO A 164 13.49 24.94 -1.73
C PRO A 164 14.27 24.40 -0.52
N LYS A 165 13.56 23.76 0.41
CA LYS A 165 14.19 23.17 1.60
C LYS A 165 14.11 21.67 1.53
N VAL A 166 15.27 21.00 1.61
CA VAL A 166 15.37 19.56 1.79
C VAL A 166 15.43 19.25 3.28
N TYR A 167 14.60 18.33 3.71
CA TYR A 167 14.61 17.90 5.10
C TYR A 167 15.69 16.88 5.36
N THR A 168 16.32 17.02 6.52
CA THR A 168 17.40 16.15 6.97
C THR A 168 17.12 15.66 8.39
N GLY A 169 17.65 14.50 8.70
CA GLY A 169 17.60 13.90 10.02
C GLY A 169 19.01 13.44 10.44
N ARG A 170 19.08 12.69 11.51
CA ARG A 170 20.35 12.11 11.96
C ARG A 170 20.79 10.99 11.04
N ALA A 171 22.07 10.99 10.67
CA ALA A 171 22.69 9.87 9.99
C ALA A 171 22.77 8.63 10.90
N TRP A 172 22.80 7.45 10.32
CA TRP A 172 23.09 6.22 11.02
C TRP A 172 24.48 6.28 11.66
N THR A 173 24.58 5.86 12.90
CA THR A 173 25.86 5.71 13.60
C THR A 173 26.20 4.23 13.71
N THR A 174 27.45 3.90 14.01
CA THR A 174 27.88 2.49 14.23
C THR A 174 27.11 1.77 15.34
N LYS A 175 26.37 2.52 16.20
CA LYS A 175 25.54 1.94 17.28
C LYS A 175 24.07 1.80 16.90
N THR A 176 23.62 2.53 15.89
CA THR A 176 22.21 2.58 15.50
C THR A 176 21.96 2.01 14.11
N LEU A 177 23.01 1.76 13.33
CA LEU A 177 22.92 1.16 12.01
C LEU A 177 22.50 -0.31 12.15
N PRO A 178 21.38 -0.73 11.55
CA PRO A 178 21.04 -2.13 11.46
C PRO A 178 22.16 -2.93 10.74
N GLU A 179 22.41 -4.15 11.16
CA GLU A 179 23.48 -4.98 10.57
C GLU A 179 23.31 -5.13 9.05
N GLU A 180 22.09 -5.36 8.61
CA GLU A 180 21.73 -5.47 7.20
C GLU A 180 21.99 -4.18 6.40
N TYR A 181 22.00 -3.01 7.05
CA TYR A 181 22.24 -1.71 6.40
C TYR A 181 23.71 -1.43 6.10
N GLU A 182 24.65 -2.16 6.72
CA GLU A 182 26.09 -1.99 6.45
C GLU A 182 26.44 -2.22 4.98
N ALA A 183 25.73 -3.14 4.33
CA ALA A 183 25.91 -3.46 2.91
C ALA A 183 25.55 -2.29 1.99
N TYR A 184 24.66 -1.41 2.41
CA TYR A 184 24.15 -0.33 1.56
C TYR A 184 25.07 0.89 1.47
N LYS A 185 26.09 0.99 2.33
CA LYS A 185 27.14 2.06 2.28
C LYS A 185 26.57 3.47 2.21
N LEU A 186 25.53 3.75 3.00
CA LEU A 186 24.81 5.04 3.00
C LEU A 186 25.74 6.20 3.35
N SER A 187 25.70 7.27 2.58
CA SER A 187 26.49 8.49 2.82
C SER A 187 25.74 9.71 2.30
N THR A 188 25.86 10.83 3.02
CA THR A 188 25.28 12.11 2.60
C THR A 188 26.38 13.09 2.21
N TYR A 189 26.11 13.89 1.21
CA TYR A 189 26.97 14.97 0.72
C TYR A 189 26.19 16.28 0.75
N VAL A 190 26.84 17.35 1.20
CA VAL A 190 26.34 18.71 1.13
C VAL A 190 27.37 19.52 0.36
N ASN A 191 26.98 20.14 -0.74
CA ASN A 191 27.88 20.86 -1.65
C ASN A 191 29.07 20.03 -2.14
N GLY A 192 28.85 18.74 -2.36
CA GLY A 192 29.90 17.81 -2.78
C GLY A 192 30.80 17.30 -1.67
N GLU A 193 30.71 17.86 -0.45
CA GLU A 193 31.50 17.43 0.70
C GLU A 193 30.76 16.37 1.53
N PHE A 194 31.47 15.36 1.98
CA PHE A 194 30.91 14.31 2.84
C PHE A 194 30.44 14.87 4.19
N ALA A 195 29.17 14.63 4.54
CA ALA A 195 28.51 15.09 5.75
C ALA A 195 28.15 13.93 6.69
N PRO A 196 29.05 13.47 7.56
CA PRO A 196 28.90 12.21 8.30
C PRO A 196 27.78 12.20 9.34
N ASN A 197 27.33 13.36 9.79
CA ASN A 197 26.30 13.50 10.85
C ASN A 197 24.94 13.89 10.31
N VAL A 198 24.80 14.02 9.02
CA VAL A 198 23.58 14.47 8.33
C VAL A 198 23.09 13.34 7.44
N ALA A 199 21.81 13.13 7.41
CA ALA A 199 21.16 12.30 6.40
C ALA A 199 19.97 13.06 5.81
N VAL A 200 19.82 13.02 4.51
CA VAL A 200 18.58 13.50 3.85
C VAL A 200 17.43 12.62 4.31
N LEU A 201 16.27 13.18 4.54
CA LEU A 201 15.05 12.42 4.76
C LEU A 201 14.63 11.79 3.43
N SER A 202 15.27 10.69 3.12
CA SER A 202 15.21 9.98 1.84
C SER A 202 15.31 8.48 2.03
N SER A 203 14.92 7.76 1.01
CA SER A 203 15.00 6.29 0.97
C SER A 203 15.16 5.80 -0.45
N PHE A 204 15.50 4.54 -0.60
CA PHE A 204 15.39 3.82 -1.87
C PHE A 204 14.71 2.47 -1.66
N VAL A 205 14.09 1.98 -2.72
CA VAL A 205 13.49 0.65 -2.79
C VAL A 205 14.13 -0.10 -3.95
N PHE A 206 14.53 -1.34 -3.70
CA PHE A 206 15.02 -2.23 -4.74
C PHE A 206 14.35 -3.60 -4.61
N ALA A 207 14.14 -4.25 -5.75
CA ALA A 207 13.65 -5.62 -5.81
C ALA A 207 14.85 -6.56 -5.66
N GLU A 208 14.97 -7.23 -4.52
CA GLU A 208 16.01 -8.23 -4.28
C GLU A 208 15.59 -9.57 -4.88
N LYS A 209 16.48 -10.17 -5.67
CA LYS A 209 16.26 -11.48 -6.26
C LYS A 209 16.63 -12.57 -5.27
N HIS A 210 15.71 -13.48 -4.98
CA HIS A 210 15.94 -14.65 -4.14
C HIS A 210 15.34 -15.92 -4.77
N GLU A 211 15.77 -17.07 -4.32
CA GLU A 211 15.16 -18.33 -4.74
C GLU A 211 13.74 -18.40 -4.20
N LYS A 212 12.79 -18.72 -5.09
CA LYS A 212 11.39 -18.87 -4.73
C LYS A 212 11.26 -19.99 -3.70
N THR A 213 10.93 -19.62 -2.48
CA THR A 213 10.56 -20.60 -1.46
C THR A 213 9.27 -21.26 -1.92
N THR A 214 9.23 -22.59 -1.91
CA THR A 214 8.03 -23.36 -2.24
C THR A 214 6.87 -22.76 -1.45
N THR A 215 5.96 -22.08 -2.13
CA THR A 215 4.79 -21.49 -1.50
C THR A 215 4.03 -22.64 -0.85
N VAL A 216 3.95 -22.64 0.46
CA VAL A 216 3.00 -23.52 1.15
C VAL A 216 1.64 -23.12 0.60
N GLU A 217 0.97 -24.04 -0.13
CA GLU A 217 -0.38 -23.78 -0.58
C GLU A 217 -1.22 -23.44 0.65
N LEU A 218 -1.58 -22.17 0.77
CA LEU A 218 -2.41 -21.72 1.87
C LEU A 218 -3.76 -22.40 1.72
N PRO A 219 -4.30 -23.04 2.77
CA PRO A 219 -5.56 -23.75 2.66
C PRO A 219 -6.65 -22.78 2.19
N SER A 220 -7.29 -23.10 1.09
CA SER A 220 -8.43 -22.33 0.62
C SER A 220 -9.52 -22.33 1.69
N PRO A 221 -10.20 -21.20 1.94
CA PRO A 221 -11.33 -21.14 2.84
C PRO A 221 -12.35 -22.23 2.46
N THR A 222 -12.77 -23.03 3.42
CA THR A 222 -13.72 -24.12 3.20
C THR A 222 -15.03 -23.86 3.94
N GLY A 223 -16.12 -24.30 3.37
CA GLY A 223 -17.44 -24.19 3.98
C GLY A 223 -18.29 -23.07 3.36
N LYS A 224 -19.56 -23.07 3.78
CA LYS A 224 -20.55 -22.02 3.50
C LYS A 224 -21.29 -21.72 4.78
N ASP A 225 -21.62 -20.45 4.99
CA ASP A 225 -22.50 -20.07 6.08
C ASP A 225 -23.92 -20.62 5.84
N ALA A 226 -24.68 -20.81 6.92
CA ALA A 226 -26.06 -21.23 6.82
C ALA A 226 -26.88 -20.21 6.03
N GLU A 227 -27.87 -20.69 5.29
CA GLU A 227 -28.81 -19.81 4.59
C GLU A 227 -29.52 -18.88 5.55
N GLY A 228 -29.61 -17.59 5.22
CA GLY A 228 -30.25 -16.56 6.05
C GLY A 228 -29.37 -15.97 7.15
N THR A 229 -28.06 -16.26 7.18
CA THR A 229 -27.13 -15.55 8.07
C THR A 229 -26.94 -14.09 7.65
N ALA A 230 -26.77 -13.20 8.62
CA ALA A 230 -26.36 -11.82 8.38
C ALA A 230 -24.85 -11.78 8.12
N LYS A 231 -24.43 -11.29 6.95
CA LYS A 231 -23.02 -11.14 6.60
C LYS A 231 -22.48 -9.81 7.14
N VAL A 232 -21.56 -9.89 8.10
CA VAL A 232 -21.00 -8.72 8.78
C VAL A 232 -19.64 -8.37 8.20
N ILE A 233 -19.43 -7.10 7.93
CA ILE A 233 -18.19 -6.50 7.45
C ILE A 233 -17.73 -5.47 8.47
N LEU A 234 -16.52 -5.63 8.97
CA LEU A 234 -15.88 -4.68 9.86
C LEU A 234 -15.06 -3.69 9.03
N ILE A 235 -15.09 -2.41 9.39
CA ILE A 235 -14.20 -1.39 8.81
C ILE A 235 -13.48 -0.67 9.95
N GLY A 236 -12.16 -0.68 9.91
CA GLY A 236 -11.30 0.06 10.82
C GLY A 236 -10.19 0.80 10.10
N GLY A 237 -9.54 1.74 10.79
CA GLY A 237 -8.45 2.49 10.20
C GLY A 237 -8.43 3.96 10.59
N GLN A 238 -7.89 4.80 9.69
CA GLN A 238 -7.78 6.24 9.93
C GLN A 238 -8.69 7.07 9.00
N SER A 239 -8.31 8.29 8.67
CA SER A 239 -9.16 9.26 7.94
C SER A 239 -9.74 8.73 6.62
N ASN A 240 -8.98 7.93 5.85
CA ASN A 240 -9.50 7.30 4.64
C ASN A 240 -10.51 6.17 4.93
N ALA A 241 -10.49 5.58 6.14
CA ALA A 241 -11.52 4.66 6.61
C ALA A 241 -12.75 5.41 7.17
N GLU A 242 -12.54 6.52 7.89
CA GLU A 242 -13.64 7.41 8.30
C GLU A 242 -14.41 7.94 7.09
N GLY A 243 -13.66 8.32 6.05
CA GLY A 243 -14.20 8.87 4.82
C GLY A 243 -14.16 10.40 4.79
N VAL A 244 -13.29 10.93 3.93
CA VAL A 244 -13.07 12.37 3.72
C VAL A 244 -13.41 12.79 2.29
N SER A 245 -13.83 11.83 1.45
CA SER A 245 -14.18 12.11 0.05
C SER A 245 -15.49 12.91 -0.06
N LEU A 246 -15.50 13.93 -0.94
CA LEU A 246 -16.60 14.89 -1.03
C LEU A 246 -17.83 14.32 -1.73
N VAL A 247 -18.97 14.37 -1.06
CA VAL A 247 -20.29 14.01 -1.62
C VAL A 247 -20.61 14.92 -2.82
N SER A 248 -20.25 16.21 -2.75
CA SER A 248 -20.51 17.20 -3.80
C SER A 248 -19.79 16.89 -5.12
N ALA A 249 -18.75 16.09 -5.12
CA ALA A 249 -18.04 15.68 -6.32
C ALA A 249 -18.74 14.54 -7.09
N LEU A 250 -19.60 13.76 -6.42
CA LEU A 250 -20.25 12.58 -7.02
C LEU A 250 -21.06 12.87 -8.28
N PRO A 251 -21.93 13.90 -8.34
CA PRO A 251 -22.71 14.19 -9.57
C PRO A 251 -21.82 14.47 -10.78
N THR A 252 -20.71 15.17 -10.57
CA THR A 252 -19.76 15.50 -11.64
C THR A 252 -18.95 14.28 -12.08
N ARG A 253 -18.63 13.39 -11.17
CA ARG A 253 -17.77 12.21 -11.43
C ARG A 253 -18.54 11.01 -11.98
N PHE A 254 -19.81 10.84 -11.58
CA PHE A 254 -20.61 9.64 -11.89
C PHE A 254 -21.93 9.96 -12.62
N GLY A 255 -22.30 11.23 -12.73
CA GLY A 255 -23.58 11.66 -13.29
C GLY A 255 -24.71 11.69 -12.24
N GLN A 256 -25.81 12.37 -12.61
CA GLN A 256 -26.91 12.65 -11.69
C GLN A 256 -27.68 11.37 -11.29
N GLU A 257 -27.91 10.44 -12.22
CA GLU A 257 -28.62 9.18 -11.96
C GLU A 257 -27.90 8.33 -10.90
N GLN A 258 -26.58 8.15 -11.01
CA GLN A 258 -25.79 7.39 -10.04
C GLN A 258 -25.72 8.13 -8.69
N TYR A 259 -25.69 9.46 -8.71
CA TYR A 259 -25.71 10.24 -7.48
C TYR A 259 -27.04 10.10 -6.73
N GLU A 260 -28.17 10.05 -7.43
CA GLU A 260 -29.49 9.79 -6.83
C GLU A 260 -29.55 8.39 -6.20
N GLU A 261 -28.95 7.37 -6.84
CA GLU A 261 -28.78 6.03 -6.25
C GLU A 261 -27.97 6.08 -4.93
N TYR A 262 -26.87 6.84 -4.90
CA TYR A 262 -26.07 7.02 -3.68
C TYR A 262 -26.79 7.78 -2.56
N LEU A 263 -27.70 8.69 -2.90
CA LEU A 263 -28.55 9.40 -1.93
C LEU A 263 -29.63 8.48 -1.34
N GLU A 264 -30.24 7.63 -2.14
CA GLU A 264 -31.22 6.63 -1.69
C GLU A 264 -30.53 5.54 -0.87
N GLY A 265 -29.38 5.07 -1.33
CA GLY A 265 -28.59 4.01 -0.72
C GLY A 265 -29.07 2.60 -1.06
N TYR A 266 -28.49 1.60 -0.43
CA TYR A 266 -28.64 0.20 -0.78
C TYR A 266 -29.43 -0.55 0.27
N SER A 267 -30.68 -0.93 -0.02
CA SER A 267 -31.65 -1.49 0.94
C SER A 267 -31.23 -2.82 1.57
N ASN A 268 -30.37 -3.59 0.91
CA ASN A 268 -29.83 -4.85 1.41
C ASN A 268 -28.48 -4.70 2.13
N VAL A 269 -27.97 -3.46 2.28
CA VAL A 269 -26.74 -3.14 3.03
C VAL A 269 -27.04 -2.12 4.11
N LYS A 270 -26.91 -2.54 5.34
CA LYS A 270 -27.03 -1.66 6.51
C LYS A 270 -25.65 -1.31 7.06
N ILE A 271 -25.52 -0.15 7.68
CA ILE A 271 -24.30 0.29 8.34
C ILE A 271 -24.59 0.84 9.72
N MET A 272 -23.74 0.48 10.70
CA MET A 272 -23.57 1.15 11.98
C MET A 272 -22.16 1.72 12.02
N TYR A 273 -22.02 3.01 12.33
CA TYR A 273 -20.73 3.67 12.26
C TYR A 273 -20.52 4.69 13.38
N ASP A 274 -19.26 4.81 13.79
CA ASP A 274 -18.76 5.88 14.66
C ASP A 274 -17.41 6.35 14.09
N ASN A 275 -17.38 7.57 13.61
CA ASN A 275 -16.18 8.26 13.16
C ASN A 275 -15.61 9.01 14.36
N VAL A 276 -14.75 8.33 15.13
CA VAL A 276 -14.29 8.74 16.48
C VAL A 276 -13.70 10.16 16.53
N TRP A 277 -13.11 10.61 15.45
CA TRP A 277 -12.60 11.99 15.32
C TRP A 277 -13.53 12.88 14.51
N GLY A 278 -14.38 12.29 13.69
CA GLY A 278 -15.39 12.98 12.91
C GLY A 278 -16.57 13.46 13.74
N GLU A 279 -17.55 14.05 13.04
CA GLU A 279 -18.76 14.60 13.67
C GLU A 279 -20.00 13.71 13.48
N THR A 280 -19.81 12.52 12.88
CA THR A 280 -20.92 11.65 12.51
C THR A 280 -20.82 10.28 13.15
N ALA A 281 -21.97 9.84 13.66
CA ALA A 281 -22.19 8.49 14.14
C ALA A 281 -23.65 8.10 13.87
N SER A 282 -23.96 6.81 13.87
CA SER A 282 -25.32 6.31 13.78
C SER A 282 -25.82 5.80 15.13
N ASP A 283 -27.11 5.95 15.38
CA ASP A 283 -27.79 5.28 16.50
C ASP A 283 -28.33 3.92 15.97
N GLY A 284 -27.48 2.89 16.03
CA GLY A 284 -27.74 1.58 15.45
C GLY A 284 -27.59 1.52 13.92
N PHE A 285 -28.19 0.49 13.30
CA PHE A 285 -28.07 0.26 11.87
C PHE A 285 -28.99 1.13 11.03
N VAL A 286 -28.43 1.80 10.04
CA VAL A 286 -29.13 2.60 9.01
C VAL A 286 -28.77 2.07 7.61
N THR A 287 -29.50 2.50 6.58
CA THR A 287 -29.14 2.16 5.18
C THR A 287 -27.78 2.76 4.82
N ALA A 288 -26.91 1.97 4.18
CA ALA A 288 -25.64 2.46 3.66
C ALA A 288 -25.85 3.41 2.49
N LYS A 289 -25.43 4.66 2.61
CA LYS A 289 -25.59 5.75 1.63
C LYS A 289 -24.54 6.84 1.82
N VAL A 290 -24.59 7.90 1.04
CA VAL A 290 -23.72 9.08 1.21
C VAL A 290 -23.89 9.76 2.58
N GLY A 291 -22.89 10.53 2.98
CA GLY A 291 -22.93 11.32 4.22
C GLY A 291 -22.60 10.54 5.49
N GLN A 292 -21.98 9.38 5.37
CA GLN A 292 -21.55 8.52 6.47
C GLN A 292 -20.03 8.55 6.67
N GLY A 293 -19.35 9.58 6.13
CA GLY A 293 -17.94 9.90 6.35
C GLY A 293 -17.72 10.78 7.59
N THR A 294 -16.58 11.47 7.64
CA THR A 294 -16.16 12.35 8.74
C THR A 294 -17.21 13.42 9.09
N THR A 295 -17.90 13.93 8.08
CA THR A 295 -19.09 14.79 8.21
C THR A 295 -20.19 14.31 7.28
N ALA A 296 -21.39 14.89 7.38
CA ALA A 296 -22.50 14.59 6.45
C ALA A 296 -22.22 14.97 4.98
N GLU A 297 -21.18 15.76 4.73
CA GLU A 297 -20.72 16.15 3.38
C GLU A 297 -19.67 15.20 2.81
N HIS A 298 -19.29 14.17 3.59
CA HIS A 298 -18.23 13.23 3.23
C HIS A 298 -18.73 11.78 3.20
N PHE A 299 -17.97 10.94 2.52
CA PHE A 299 -18.15 9.49 2.51
C PHE A 299 -16.79 8.77 2.46
N GLY A 300 -16.80 7.51 2.85
CA GLY A 300 -15.63 6.65 2.85
C GLY A 300 -15.83 5.40 1.96
N PRO A 301 -15.02 4.36 2.17
CA PRO A 301 -15.05 3.13 1.37
C PRO A 301 -16.36 2.36 1.53
N GLU A 302 -17.11 2.59 2.62
CA GLU A 302 -18.40 1.93 2.87
C GLU A 302 -19.39 2.10 1.73
N LEU A 303 -19.40 3.26 1.05
CA LEU A 303 -20.33 3.53 -0.05
C LEU A 303 -20.03 2.64 -1.27
N GLY A 304 -18.77 2.55 -1.69
CA GLY A 304 -18.37 1.68 -2.80
C GLY A 304 -18.50 0.19 -2.45
N ILE A 305 -18.19 -0.20 -1.20
CA ILE A 305 -18.43 -1.57 -0.71
C ILE A 305 -19.92 -1.90 -0.81
N ALA A 306 -20.79 -1.01 -0.34
CA ALA A 306 -22.24 -1.21 -0.36
C ALA A 306 -22.78 -1.33 -1.79
N GLU A 307 -22.33 -0.46 -2.69
CA GLU A 307 -22.69 -0.53 -4.12
C GLU A 307 -22.31 -1.88 -4.73
N TYR A 308 -21.04 -2.28 -4.56
CA TYR A 308 -20.53 -3.54 -5.11
C TYR A 308 -21.32 -4.74 -4.61
N LEU A 309 -21.50 -4.83 -3.30
CA LEU A 309 -22.21 -5.96 -2.68
C LEU A 309 -23.70 -5.99 -3.04
N ALA A 310 -24.36 -4.85 -3.05
CA ALA A 310 -25.77 -4.77 -3.44
C ALA A 310 -26.01 -5.22 -4.88
N LYS A 311 -25.15 -4.79 -5.81
CA LYS A 311 -25.27 -5.11 -7.24
C LYS A 311 -24.87 -6.55 -7.57
N ASN A 312 -23.87 -7.11 -6.89
CA ASN A 312 -23.36 -8.46 -7.18
C ASN A 312 -24.03 -9.56 -6.33
N PHE A 313 -24.58 -9.23 -5.17
CA PHE A 313 -25.22 -10.16 -4.23
C PHE A 313 -26.60 -9.64 -3.76
N PRO A 314 -27.56 -9.40 -4.68
CA PRO A 314 -28.80 -8.71 -4.35
C PRO A 314 -29.72 -9.47 -3.38
N ASN A 315 -29.53 -10.78 -3.22
CA ASN A 315 -30.32 -11.62 -2.33
C ASN A 315 -29.72 -11.79 -0.93
N GLU A 316 -28.52 -11.25 -0.72
CA GLU A 316 -27.82 -11.33 0.57
C GLU A 316 -28.06 -10.08 1.40
N LYS A 317 -28.01 -10.23 2.73
CA LYS A 317 -28.09 -9.12 3.68
C LYS A 317 -26.74 -8.84 4.27
N PHE A 318 -26.28 -7.59 4.15
CA PHE A 318 -25.00 -7.14 4.66
C PHE A 318 -25.17 -6.12 5.78
N TYR A 319 -24.29 -6.22 6.77
CA TYR A 319 -24.17 -5.31 7.87
C TYR A 319 -22.73 -4.82 7.97
N ILE A 320 -22.51 -3.55 7.71
CA ILE A 320 -21.21 -2.90 7.88
C ILE A 320 -21.15 -2.32 9.29
N ILE A 321 -20.09 -2.61 10.04
CA ILE A 321 -19.79 -1.98 11.33
C ILE A 321 -18.48 -1.23 11.15
N LYS A 322 -18.54 0.09 11.12
CA LYS A 322 -17.42 0.98 10.89
C LYS A 322 -17.06 1.77 12.13
N TYR A 323 -15.82 1.58 12.63
CA TYR A 323 -15.25 2.34 13.73
C TYR A 323 -13.84 2.75 13.38
N SER A 324 -13.60 4.03 13.20
CA SER A 324 -12.33 4.55 12.69
C SER A 324 -12.00 5.91 13.27
N LYS A 325 -10.70 6.28 13.27
CA LYS A 325 -10.22 7.54 13.82
C LYS A 325 -9.18 8.17 12.92
N GLY A 326 -9.46 9.37 12.41
CA GLY A 326 -8.53 10.18 11.62
C GLY A 326 -7.18 10.39 12.31
N GLY A 327 -6.08 10.30 11.55
CA GLY A 327 -4.73 10.49 12.07
C GLY A 327 -4.25 9.44 13.07
N SER A 328 -4.98 8.35 13.27
CA SER A 328 -4.61 7.33 14.26
C SER A 328 -3.31 6.59 13.90
N ILE A 329 -2.59 6.17 14.93
CA ILE A 329 -1.28 5.53 14.87
C ILE A 329 -1.39 4.11 15.39
N MET A 330 -0.81 3.15 14.67
CA MET A 330 -0.93 1.73 14.96
C MET A 330 -0.46 1.40 16.39
N ASP A 331 0.81 1.66 16.71
CA ASP A 331 1.45 1.17 17.94
C ASP A 331 1.13 1.97 19.21
N THR A 332 0.43 3.08 19.08
CA THR A 332 0.04 3.94 20.22
C THR A 332 -1.46 4.00 20.48
N GLU A 333 -2.28 3.59 19.50
CA GLU A 333 -3.74 3.70 19.60
C GLU A 333 -4.48 2.39 19.31
N TRP A 334 -3.99 1.57 18.37
CA TRP A 334 -4.65 0.31 17.99
C TRP A 334 -4.05 -0.91 18.65
N TYR A 335 -2.82 -1.26 18.32
CA TYR A 335 -2.15 -2.45 18.84
C TYR A 335 -0.65 -2.25 18.98
N ASN A 336 -0.08 -2.72 20.09
CA ASN A 336 1.34 -2.67 20.34
C ASN A 336 1.93 -4.07 20.51
N ALA A 337 2.58 -4.56 19.46
CA ALA A 337 3.17 -5.89 19.41
C ALA A 337 4.28 -6.09 20.46
N LYS A 338 5.06 -5.05 20.79
CA LYS A 338 6.10 -5.11 21.81
C LYS A 338 5.55 -5.50 23.20
N ASN A 339 4.31 -5.09 23.48
CA ASN A 339 3.63 -5.37 24.74
C ASN A 339 2.55 -6.46 24.56
N SER A 340 2.37 -6.99 23.35
CA SER A 340 1.37 -7.99 22.97
C SER A 340 -0.04 -7.65 23.49
N ARG A 341 -0.47 -6.39 23.25
CA ARG A 341 -1.76 -5.92 23.79
C ARG A 341 -2.53 -5.00 22.85
N PRO A 342 -3.87 -5.08 22.88
CA PRO A 342 -4.73 -4.05 22.33
C PRO A 342 -4.53 -2.72 23.07
N LEU A 343 -4.91 -1.64 22.42
CA LEU A 343 -4.90 -0.29 22.95
C LEU A 343 -6.32 0.29 22.89
N ALA A 344 -6.51 1.46 23.47
CA ALA A 344 -7.84 2.02 23.73
C ALA A 344 -8.75 2.11 22.50
N LEU A 345 -8.17 2.38 21.31
CA LEU A 345 -8.96 2.48 20.09
C LEU A 345 -9.42 1.09 19.59
N LEU A 346 -8.60 0.06 19.74
CA LEU A 346 -9.00 -1.32 19.43
C LEU A 346 -10.01 -1.86 20.45
N ASP A 347 -9.84 -1.53 21.74
CA ASP A 347 -10.84 -1.89 22.76
C ASP A 347 -12.20 -1.25 22.44
N GLY A 348 -12.20 0.05 22.04
CA GLY A 348 -13.42 0.75 21.61
C GLY A 348 -14.04 0.13 20.35
N PHE A 349 -13.20 -0.22 19.37
CA PHE A 349 -13.63 -0.93 18.15
C PHE A 349 -14.31 -2.25 18.49
N CYS A 350 -13.70 -3.08 19.35
CA CYS A 350 -14.30 -4.36 19.74
C CYS A 350 -15.64 -4.19 20.45
N ALA A 351 -15.73 -3.24 21.40
CA ALA A 351 -16.98 -2.96 22.10
C ALA A 351 -18.09 -2.47 21.16
N PHE A 352 -17.76 -1.62 20.19
CA PHE A 352 -18.71 -1.14 19.17
C PHE A 352 -19.17 -2.27 18.23
N VAL A 353 -18.28 -3.18 17.88
CA VAL A 353 -18.63 -4.36 17.09
C VAL A 353 -19.55 -5.29 17.89
N ASP A 354 -19.25 -5.54 19.16
CA ASP A 354 -20.13 -6.35 20.03
C ASP A 354 -21.55 -5.80 20.08
N GLU A 355 -21.71 -4.48 20.24
CA GLU A 355 -23.01 -3.80 20.20
C GLU A 355 -23.74 -4.07 18.87
N GLY A 356 -23.06 -3.92 17.75
CA GLY A 356 -23.62 -4.19 16.42
C GLY A 356 -24.05 -5.65 16.24
N LEU A 357 -23.25 -6.61 16.73
CA LEU A 357 -23.59 -8.03 16.67
C LEU A 357 -24.84 -8.35 17.50
N GLU A 358 -25.00 -7.75 18.68
CA GLU A 358 -26.19 -7.91 19.49
C GLU A 358 -27.44 -7.28 18.84
N LEU A 359 -27.32 -6.13 18.19
CA LEU A 359 -28.41 -5.54 17.42
C LEU A 359 -28.88 -6.46 16.26
N ILE A 360 -27.94 -7.09 15.56
CA ILE A 360 -28.28 -8.07 14.50
C ILE A 360 -29.01 -9.28 15.08
N LYS A 361 -28.55 -9.81 16.22
CA LYS A 361 -29.23 -10.92 16.92
C LYS A 361 -30.63 -10.52 17.36
N ALA A 362 -30.83 -9.29 17.80
CA ALA A 362 -32.15 -8.76 18.17
C ALA A 362 -33.11 -8.68 16.98
N GLU A 363 -32.61 -8.59 15.73
CA GLU A 363 -33.40 -8.73 14.50
C GLU A 363 -33.77 -10.20 14.18
N GLY A 364 -33.32 -11.15 14.99
CA GLY A 364 -33.53 -12.60 14.81
C GLY A 364 -32.60 -13.23 13.77
N LEU A 365 -31.46 -12.59 13.47
CA LEU A 365 -30.47 -13.06 12.50
C LEU A 365 -29.22 -13.58 13.24
N GLU A 366 -28.52 -14.53 12.59
CA GLU A 366 -27.21 -15.00 13.09
C GLU A 366 -26.10 -14.21 12.40
N PRO A 367 -25.35 -13.34 13.12
CA PRO A 367 -24.29 -12.55 12.52
C PRO A 367 -23.04 -13.41 12.27
N LYS A 368 -22.49 -13.36 11.05
CA LYS A 368 -21.21 -13.95 10.68
C LYS A 368 -20.30 -12.92 10.04
N ILE A 369 -19.15 -12.69 10.65
CA ILE A 369 -18.16 -11.75 10.18
C ILE A 369 -17.39 -12.39 9.03
N ILE A 370 -17.57 -11.85 7.82
CA ILE A 370 -16.93 -12.33 6.60
C ILE A 370 -15.59 -11.66 6.35
N GLY A 371 -15.38 -10.44 6.90
CA GLY A 371 -14.12 -9.74 6.72
C GLY A 371 -13.96 -8.48 7.56
N PHE A 372 -12.70 -8.10 7.73
CA PHE A 372 -12.24 -6.88 8.36
C PHE A 372 -11.45 -6.06 7.35
N VAL A 373 -12.05 -4.98 6.87
CA VAL A 373 -11.43 -4.01 5.98
C VAL A 373 -10.58 -3.05 6.81
N TRP A 374 -9.34 -2.90 6.41
CA TRP A 374 -8.38 -2.04 7.08
C TRP A 374 -7.87 -0.95 6.12
N ASN A 375 -7.99 0.32 6.52
CA ASN A 375 -7.46 1.42 5.74
C ASN A 375 -6.72 2.40 6.66
N GLN A 376 -5.43 2.13 6.86
CA GLN A 376 -4.54 2.86 7.74
C GLN A 376 -3.08 2.64 7.30
N GLY A 377 -2.16 3.46 7.76
CA GLY A 377 -0.73 3.34 7.55
C GLY A 377 -0.06 4.67 7.28
N GLU A 378 -0.81 5.68 6.88
CA GLU A 378 -0.30 7.01 6.53
C GLU A 378 0.37 7.68 7.73
N SER A 379 -0.25 7.65 8.91
CA SER A 379 0.33 8.22 10.14
C SER A 379 1.59 7.48 10.60
N ASP A 380 1.69 6.19 10.28
CA ASP A 380 2.85 5.36 10.58
C ASP A 380 3.96 5.50 9.52
N ALA A 381 3.65 6.02 8.34
CA ALA A 381 4.58 6.22 7.23
C ALA A 381 5.42 7.52 7.32
N LEU A 382 5.19 8.38 8.30
CA LEU A 382 5.97 9.62 8.48
C LEU A 382 7.31 9.36 9.18
N PRO A 383 7.39 8.84 10.41
CA PRO A 383 8.67 8.48 10.99
C PRO A 383 9.00 7.02 10.67
N HIS A 384 10.20 6.80 10.17
CA HIS A 384 10.68 5.45 9.83
C HIS A 384 10.54 4.43 10.98
N SER A 385 10.65 4.87 12.25
CA SER A 385 10.49 3.98 13.43
C SER A 385 9.11 3.39 13.61
N ARG A 386 8.09 4.13 13.24
CA ARG A 386 6.73 3.60 13.24
C ARG A 386 6.59 2.62 12.09
N ALA A 387 7.02 3.04 10.91
CA ALA A 387 6.98 2.19 9.72
C ALA A 387 7.66 0.84 9.93
N SER A 388 8.83 0.79 10.59
CA SER A 388 9.56 -0.47 10.84
C SER A 388 8.87 -1.45 11.79
N ARG A 389 7.88 -1.01 12.56
CA ARG A 389 7.11 -1.85 13.48
C ARG A 389 5.71 -2.20 12.96
N TYR A 390 5.37 -1.70 11.79
CA TYR A 390 4.02 -1.82 11.26
C TYR A 390 3.59 -3.26 11.03
N TYR A 391 4.50 -4.10 10.50
CA TYR A 391 4.24 -5.52 10.25
C TYR A 391 3.83 -6.26 11.53
N ASP A 392 4.67 -6.20 12.57
CA ASP A 392 4.42 -6.91 13.83
C ASP A 392 3.13 -6.44 14.50
N ASN A 393 2.87 -5.13 14.43
CA ASN A 393 1.64 -4.55 14.98
C ASN A 393 0.40 -5.01 14.19
N THR A 394 0.51 -5.11 12.86
CA THR A 394 -0.58 -5.62 12.00
C THR A 394 -0.86 -7.11 12.28
N VAL A 395 0.18 -7.93 12.41
CA VAL A 395 0.03 -9.34 12.83
C VAL A 395 -0.77 -9.43 14.12
N GLY A 396 -0.31 -8.71 15.16
CA GLY A 396 -0.96 -8.76 16.46
C GLY A 396 -2.39 -8.21 16.46
N LEU A 397 -2.66 -7.13 15.71
CA LEU A 397 -4.01 -6.58 15.51
C LEU A 397 -4.96 -7.63 14.94
N VAL A 398 -4.55 -8.25 13.82
CA VAL A 398 -5.41 -9.18 13.09
C VAL A 398 -5.63 -10.47 13.88
N GLU A 399 -4.59 -11.01 14.50
CA GLU A 399 -4.71 -12.18 15.36
C GLU A 399 -5.65 -11.90 16.55
N TYR A 400 -5.52 -10.72 17.17
CA TYR A 400 -6.40 -10.30 18.27
C TYR A 400 -7.85 -10.22 17.82
N VAL A 401 -8.15 -9.55 16.72
CA VAL A 401 -9.52 -9.41 16.19
C VAL A 401 -10.11 -10.77 15.84
N ARG A 402 -9.33 -11.65 15.19
CA ARG A 402 -9.77 -13.00 14.84
C ARG A 402 -10.05 -13.87 16.05
N GLU A 403 -9.22 -13.81 17.08
CA GLU A 403 -9.46 -14.56 18.32
C GLU A 403 -10.63 -14.00 19.10
N TYR A 404 -10.75 -12.67 19.21
CA TYR A 404 -11.83 -12.02 19.93
C TYR A 404 -13.21 -12.36 19.34
N PHE A 405 -13.33 -12.34 18.01
CA PHE A 405 -14.59 -12.61 17.31
C PHE A 405 -14.71 -14.03 16.73
N LYS A 406 -13.92 -14.98 17.18
CA LYS A 406 -13.88 -16.34 16.61
C LYS A 406 -15.24 -17.04 16.54
N ASP A 407 -16.13 -16.83 17.53
CA ASP A 407 -17.47 -17.42 17.59
C ASP A 407 -18.43 -16.81 16.56
N HIS A 408 -18.11 -15.61 16.07
CA HIS A 408 -18.85 -14.92 15.02
C HIS A 408 -18.14 -14.99 13.64
N ALA A 409 -17.05 -15.72 13.54
CA ALA A 409 -16.39 -15.91 12.24
C ALA A 409 -17.29 -16.62 11.24
N SER A 410 -17.22 -16.24 9.98
CA SER A 410 -17.86 -16.97 8.89
C SER A 410 -17.27 -18.38 8.76
N ALA A 411 -17.94 -19.26 8.02
CA ALA A 411 -17.43 -20.61 7.73
C ALA A 411 -16.06 -20.61 7.01
N ARG A 412 -15.68 -19.47 6.40
CA ARG A 412 -14.39 -19.25 5.74
C ARG A 412 -13.40 -18.45 6.59
N GLY A 413 -13.75 -18.14 7.85
CA GLY A 413 -12.99 -17.28 8.72
C GLY A 413 -13.31 -15.79 8.53
N ILE A 414 -12.51 -14.93 9.17
CA ILE A 414 -12.56 -13.46 9.03
C ILE A 414 -11.43 -13.03 8.09
N ALA A 415 -11.76 -12.68 6.86
CA ALA A 415 -10.76 -12.16 5.93
C ALA A 415 -10.22 -10.82 6.45
N PHE A 416 -8.93 -10.59 6.33
CA PHE A 416 -8.34 -9.26 6.50
C PHE A 416 -8.09 -8.66 5.13
N VAL A 417 -8.68 -7.50 4.84
CA VAL A 417 -8.60 -6.87 3.52
C VAL A 417 -7.97 -5.50 3.68
N ASP A 418 -6.73 -5.37 3.23
CA ASP A 418 -5.94 -4.14 3.33
C ASP A 418 -5.60 -3.60 1.93
N ALA A 419 -5.21 -2.34 1.84
CA ALA A 419 -4.83 -1.70 0.60
C ALA A 419 -3.55 -0.87 0.76
N ALA A 420 -2.79 -0.73 -0.34
CA ALA A 420 -1.65 0.18 -0.37
C ALA A 420 -2.09 1.62 -0.09
N ILE A 421 -1.33 2.33 0.73
CA ILE A 421 -1.51 3.76 0.95
C ILE A 421 -0.85 4.58 -0.16
N LEU A 422 -1.36 5.77 -0.43
CA LEU A 422 -0.77 6.70 -1.40
C LEU A 422 0.56 7.27 -0.91
N GLY A 423 1.44 7.60 -1.87
CA GLY A 423 2.81 8.07 -1.61
C GLY A 423 3.03 9.57 -1.58
N SER A 424 1.98 10.39 -1.72
CA SER A 424 2.13 11.82 -2.01
C SER A 424 2.86 12.63 -0.93
N VAL A 425 2.64 12.35 0.35
CA VAL A 425 3.22 13.11 1.47
C VAL A 425 3.93 12.24 2.53
N TRP A 426 3.90 10.94 2.38
CA TRP A 426 4.37 9.99 3.39
C TRP A 426 5.73 9.41 3.02
N SER A 427 6.81 9.81 3.69
CA SER A 427 8.18 9.43 3.33
C SER A 427 8.46 7.92 3.34
N ALA A 428 7.82 7.19 4.24
CA ALA A 428 8.00 5.75 4.40
C ALA A 428 6.83 4.91 3.86
N TYR A 429 5.99 5.47 2.97
CA TYR A 429 4.81 4.76 2.46
C TYR A 429 5.15 3.42 1.79
N ARG A 430 6.25 3.37 1.04
CA ARG A 430 6.71 2.12 0.42
C ARG A 430 7.08 1.07 1.45
N HIS A 431 7.65 1.47 2.58
CA HIS A 431 7.93 0.54 3.69
C HIS A 431 6.63 -0.04 4.26
N ILE A 432 5.61 0.79 4.47
CA ILE A 432 4.29 0.33 4.91
C ILE A 432 3.69 -0.65 3.89
N ASN A 433 3.65 -0.28 2.62
CA ASN A 433 3.04 -1.09 1.56
C ASN A 433 3.74 -2.45 1.38
N ILE A 434 5.07 -2.49 1.43
CA ILE A 434 5.85 -3.74 1.42
C ILE A 434 5.45 -4.66 2.58
N GLN A 435 5.25 -4.11 3.78
CA GLN A 435 4.86 -4.90 4.95
C GLN A 435 3.41 -5.40 4.86
N LYS A 436 2.50 -4.60 4.32
CA LYS A 436 1.11 -5.02 4.03
C LYS A 436 1.08 -6.17 3.02
N GLU A 437 1.85 -6.05 1.94
CA GLU A 437 1.99 -7.10 0.94
C GLU A 437 2.62 -8.37 1.55
N ALA A 438 3.68 -8.23 2.34
CA ALA A 438 4.32 -9.36 3.03
C ALA A 438 3.33 -10.08 3.96
N PHE A 439 2.52 -9.32 4.71
CA PHE A 439 1.48 -9.90 5.57
C PHE A 439 0.41 -10.66 4.76
N SER A 440 0.04 -10.16 3.60
CA SER A 440 -0.96 -10.84 2.75
C SER A 440 -0.51 -12.24 2.30
N LYS A 441 0.79 -12.47 2.20
CA LYS A 441 1.38 -13.77 1.79
C LYS A 441 1.36 -14.82 2.92
N THR A 442 0.97 -14.44 4.14
CA THR A 442 0.97 -15.36 5.30
C THR A 442 -0.30 -16.19 5.43
N SER A 443 -1.40 -15.83 4.76
CA SER A 443 -2.66 -16.57 4.79
C SER A 443 -3.52 -16.27 3.57
N ALA A 444 -4.26 -17.28 3.07
CA ALA A 444 -5.20 -17.12 1.96
C ALA A 444 -6.37 -16.17 2.24
N ILE A 445 -6.60 -15.80 3.50
CA ILE A 445 -7.61 -14.82 3.92
C ILE A 445 -7.00 -13.49 4.38
N ASN A 446 -5.70 -13.28 4.15
CA ASN A 446 -5.06 -11.97 4.23
C ASN A 446 -4.96 -11.40 2.82
N LEU A 447 -5.81 -10.45 2.49
CA LEU A 447 -5.99 -9.96 1.14
C LEU A 447 -5.40 -8.54 1.03
N TYR A 448 -4.63 -8.29 -0.02
CA TYR A 448 -3.99 -7.01 -0.26
C TYR A 448 -4.39 -6.46 -1.63
N ILE A 449 -4.69 -5.17 -1.67
CA ILE A 449 -5.01 -4.43 -2.89
C ILE A 449 -3.84 -3.51 -3.20
N GLU A 450 -3.13 -3.81 -4.29
CA GLU A 450 -2.09 -2.92 -4.80
C GLU A 450 -2.73 -1.76 -5.55
N THR A 451 -2.92 -0.63 -4.88
CA THR A 451 -3.65 0.53 -5.41
C THR A 451 -2.98 1.18 -6.62
N TYR A 452 -1.68 0.96 -6.82
CA TYR A 452 -0.93 1.49 -7.98
C TYR A 452 -1.32 0.82 -9.31
N ASN A 453 -1.97 -0.35 -9.25
CA ASN A 453 -2.50 -1.01 -10.44
C ASN A 453 -3.81 -0.38 -10.94
N TYR A 454 -4.34 0.61 -10.22
CA TYR A 454 -5.61 1.26 -10.49
C TYR A 454 -5.43 2.78 -10.57
N ASP A 455 -6.37 3.48 -11.21
CA ASP A 455 -6.37 4.95 -11.29
C ASP A 455 -6.88 5.58 -9.99
N ILE A 456 -6.21 5.24 -8.87
CA ILE A 456 -6.49 5.77 -7.54
C ILE A 456 -5.61 6.98 -7.27
N LYS A 457 -6.24 8.11 -6.99
CA LYS A 457 -5.61 9.42 -6.85
C LYS A 457 -6.03 10.13 -5.57
N PRO A 458 -5.21 11.08 -5.10
CA PRO A 458 -5.62 11.97 -4.03
C PRO A 458 -6.83 12.81 -4.42
N LEU A 459 -7.37 13.53 -3.45
CA LEU A 459 -8.59 14.31 -3.56
C LEU A 459 -8.38 15.51 -4.50
N GLU A 460 -8.75 15.31 -5.77
CA GLU A 460 -8.58 16.31 -6.85
C GLU A 460 -9.49 17.54 -6.69
N ASP A 461 -10.53 17.43 -5.85
CA ASP A 461 -11.61 18.40 -5.78
C ASP A 461 -11.35 19.55 -4.81
N ASN A 462 -10.34 19.44 -3.91
CA ASN A 462 -9.97 20.45 -2.91
C ASN A 462 -8.47 20.56 -2.63
N ASN A 463 -7.62 20.06 -3.53
CA ASN A 463 -6.16 20.05 -3.41
C ASN A 463 -5.63 19.24 -2.19
N ASP A 464 -6.41 18.34 -1.64
CA ASP A 464 -5.99 17.46 -0.55
C ASP A 464 -5.19 16.27 -1.10
N ILE A 465 -3.92 16.20 -0.77
CA ILE A 465 -3.00 15.16 -1.25
C ILE A 465 -2.90 13.94 -0.32
N ALA A 466 -3.51 14.03 0.86
CA ALA A 466 -3.48 12.96 1.87
C ALA A 466 -4.66 12.00 1.77
N HIS A 467 -5.77 12.43 1.15
CA HIS A 467 -7.01 11.68 1.10
C HIS A 467 -7.42 11.36 -0.34
N TYR A 468 -8.25 10.33 -0.49
CA TYR A 468 -8.71 9.88 -1.81
C TYR A 468 -9.81 10.78 -2.37
N GLY A 469 -9.74 11.08 -3.68
CA GLY A 469 -10.84 11.72 -4.41
C GLY A 469 -12.07 10.83 -4.53
N ALA A 470 -13.23 11.43 -4.81
CA ALA A 470 -14.51 10.73 -4.83
C ALA A 470 -14.51 9.49 -5.75
N LYS A 471 -13.96 9.62 -6.97
CA LYS A 471 -13.85 8.49 -7.91
C LYS A 471 -12.96 7.38 -7.35
N SER A 472 -11.83 7.74 -6.75
CA SER A 472 -10.86 6.81 -6.17
C SER A 472 -11.43 6.09 -4.97
N MET A 473 -12.19 6.77 -4.11
CA MET A 473 -12.82 6.17 -2.94
C MET A 473 -13.89 5.15 -3.31
N ILE A 474 -14.74 5.45 -4.29
CA ILE A 474 -15.71 4.48 -4.80
C ILE A 474 -15.01 3.27 -5.40
N LEU A 475 -13.98 3.49 -6.24
CA LEU A 475 -13.19 2.40 -6.82
C LEU A 475 -12.52 1.54 -5.75
N LEU A 476 -11.92 2.16 -4.72
CA LEU A 476 -11.33 1.43 -3.60
C LEU A 476 -12.38 0.61 -2.85
N GLY A 477 -13.56 1.19 -2.62
CA GLY A 477 -14.69 0.48 -2.02
C GLY A 477 -15.14 -0.72 -2.85
N HIS A 478 -15.19 -0.60 -4.19
CA HIS A 478 -15.47 -1.73 -5.08
C HIS A 478 -14.40 -2.83 -4.99
N LEU A 479 -13.13 -2.46 -4.94
CA LEU A 479 -12.04 -3.42 -4.79
C LEU A 479 -12.12 -4.17 -3.44
N TYR A 480 -12.44 -3.47 -2.35
CA TYR A 480 -12.73 -4.13 -1.07
C TYR A 480 -13.95 -5.07 -1.19
N GLY A 481 -15.02 -4.61 -1.81
CA GLY A 481 -16.23 -5.41 -2.04
C GLY A 481 -15.96 -6.67 -2.86
N GLU A 482 -15.10 -6.58 -3.88
CA GLU A 482 -14.66 -7.73 -4.69
C GLU A 482 -13.91 -8.77 -3.83
N GLN A 483 -12.97 -8.33 -2.99
CA GLN A 483 -12.25 -9.24 -2.10
C GLN A 483 -13.20 -9.91 -1.09
N LEU A 484 -14.10 -9.14 -0.49
CA LEU A 484 -15.12 -9.66 0.43
C LEU A 484 -16.08 -10.64 -0.27
N GLY A 485 -16.42 -10.39 -1.54
CA GLY A 485 -17.23 -11.27 -2.36
C GLY A 485 -16.70 -12.70 -2.45
N LYS A 486 -15.38 -12.88 -2.43
CA LYS A 486 -14.72 -14.20 -2.41
C LYS A 486 -15.03 -15.01 -1.15
N MET A 487 -15.41 -14.33 -0.07
CA MET A 487 -15.79 -14.96 1.19
C MET A 487 -17.24 -15.45 1.21
N ILE A 488 -18.06 -14.99 0.26
CA ILE A 488 -19.50 -15.31 0.17
C ILE A 488 -19.73 -16.54 -0.69
N SER A 489 -18.96 -16.72 -1.74
CA SER A 489 -19.13 -17.76 -2.76
C SER A 489 -18.67 -19.15 -2.33
#